data_47826ddddba9f5caba9afae193e790bf
#
_entry.id   47826ddddba9f5caba9afae193e790bf
#
_cell.length_a   1.000
_cell.length_b   1.000
_cell.length_c   1.000
_cell.angle_alpha   90.00
_cell.angle_beta   90.00
_cell.angle_gamma   90.00
#
_symmetry.space_group_name_H-M   'P 1'
#
loop_
_entity.id
_entity.type
_entity.pdbx_description
1 polymer ?
#
loop_
_entity_poly.entity_id
_entity_poly.type
_entity_poly.pdbx_seq_one_letter_code
_entity_poly.pdbx_strand_id
1 'polypeptide(L)'
;MPDEGFLGKTTVARYAKALDDLPPADRDRRLQTLADFAGYVERDPDLMVAEIFDEETRRYRRRGFYTDKAKEFAATYDEPRNAQLQRSNIIPAFFIANGRRLLPEQPDWMTKA
;
A
#
# COMPACT_ATOMS: atom_id res chain seq x y z
N MET A 1 8.23 12.89 7.53
CA MET A 1 7.65 11.91 8.46
C MET A 1 6.15 12.16 8.61
N PRO A 2 5.29 11.15 8.50
CA PRO A 2 3.86 11.32 8.72
C PRO A 2 3.57 11.81 10.13
N ASP A 3 2.43 12.49 10.33
CA ASP A 3 2.08 13.01 11.65
C ASP A 3 1.62 11.89 12.61
N GLU A 4 1.49 12.24 13.89
CA GLU A 4 1.11 11.28 14.92
C GLU A 4 -0.29 10.71 14.71
N GLY A 5 -1.21 11.50 14.17
CA GLY A 5 -2.55 11.02 13.87
C GLY A 5 -2.54 9.91 12.84
N PHE A 6 -1.72 10.04 11.79
CA PHE A 6 -1.56 9.00 10.78
C PHE A 6 -0.91 7.75 11.37
N LEU A 7 0.19 7.93 12.11
CA LEU A 7 0.93 6.80 12.70
C LEU A 7 0.12 6.05 13.75
N GLY A 8 -0.86 6.72 14.38
CA GLY A 8 -1.72 6.11 15.38
C GLY A 8 -2.88 5.28 14.82
N LYS A 9 -3.12 5.33 13.50
CA LYS A 9 -4.18 4.53 12.90
C LYS A 9 -3.86 3.04 13.05
N THR A 10 -4.87 2.24 13.36
CA THR A 10 -4.68 0.81 13.65
C THR A 10 -3.91 0.08 12.56
N THR A 11 -4.30 0.27 11.29
CA THR A 11 -3.66 -0.41 10.17
C THR A 11 -2.23 0.07 9.94
N VAL A 12 -1.98 1.37 10.12
CA VAL A 12 -0.65 1.95 9.97
C VAL A 12 0.27 1.47 11.09
N ALA A 13 -0.24 1.40 12.32
CA ALA A 13 0.54 0.91 13.45
C ALA A 13 0.96 -0.55 13.26
N ARG A 14 0.08 -1.39 12.70
CA ARG A 14 0.42 -2.78 12.37
C ARG A 14 1.53 -2.86 11.33
N TYR A 15 1.45 -2.03 10.32
CA TYR A 15 2.50 -1.98 9.29
C TYR A 15 3.82 -1.50 9.89
N ALA A 16 3.79 -0.45 10.69
CA ALA A 16 4.99 0.07 11.36
C ALA A 16 5.66 -1.00 12.21
N LYS A 17 4.87 -1.80 12.93
CA LYS A 17 5.40 -2.91 13.73
C LYS A 17 6.08 -3.96 12.86
N ALA A 18 5.53 -4.24 11.68
CA ALA A 18 6.15 -5.17 10.74
C ALA A 18 7.49 -4.65 10.21
N LEU A 19 7.76 -3.35 10.34
CA LEU A 19 8.99 -2.72 9.87
C LEU A 19 10.03 -2.52 10.99
N ASP A 20 9.80 -3.05 12.19
CA ASP A 20 10.65 -2.81 13.36
C ASP A 20 12.11 -3.24 13.14
N ASP A 21 12.33 -4.26 12.32
CA ASP A 21 13.67 -4.78 12.05
C ASP A 21 14.46 -3.96 11.03
N LEU A 22 13.82 -2.99 10.39
CA LEU A 22 14.48 -2.16 9.38
C LEU A 22 15.20 -0.97 10.01
N PRO A 23 16.26 -0.46 9.38
CA PRO A 23 16.87 0.80 9.80
C PRO A 23 15.83 1.93 9.85
N PRO A 24 15.95 2.87 10.80
CA PRO A 24 14.94 3.94 10.95
C PRO A 24 14.67 4.74 9.67
N ALA A 25 15.70 5.02 8.87
CA ALA A 25 15.51 5.76 7.62
C ALA A 25 14.64 5.01 6.61
N ASP A 26 14.83 3.69 6.50
CA ASP A 26 14.02 2.85 5.62
C ASP A 26 12.57 2.78 6.10
N ARG A 27 12.39 2.59 7.40
CA ARG A 27 11.07 2.55 8.00
C ARG A 27 10.33 3.86 7.76
N ASP A 28 10.98 4.99 8.00
CA ASP A 28 10.37 6.31 7.81
C ASP A 28 9.99 6.54 6.36
N ARG A 29 10.84 6.13 5.42
CA ARG A 29 10.57 6.26 3.99
C ARG A 29 9.33 5.46 3.59
N ARG A 30 9.19 4.24 4.09
CA ARG A 30 8.03 3.38 3.79
C ARG A 30 6.75 3.96 4.37
N LEU A 31 6.79 4.45 5.60
CA LEU A 31 5.62 5.06 6.23
C LEU A 31 5.23 6.36 5.53
N GLN A 32 6.21 7.16 5.11
CA GLN A 32 5.92 8.39 4.36
C GLN A 32 5.33 8.05 2.98
N THR A 33 5.85 7.04 2.31
CA THR A 33 5.29 6.59 1.02
C THR A 33 3.83 6.15 1.17
N LEU A 34 3.51 5.43 2.24
CA LEU A 34 2.13 5.04 2.52
C LEU A 34 1.24 6.26 2.75
N ALA A 35 1.72 7.26 3.50
CA ALA A 35 0.97 8.49 3.72
C ALA A 35 0.72 9.24 2.41
N ASP A 36 1.74 9.30 1.55
CA ASP A 36 1.62 9.95 0.24
C ASP A 36 0.61 9.21 -0.65
N PHE A 37 0.61 7.89 -0.60
CA PHE A 37 -0.35 7.07 -1.35
C PHE A 37 -1.78 7.32 -0.84
N ALA A 38 -1.99 7.36 0.46
CA ALA A 38 -3.30 7.64 1.04
C ALA A 38 -3.83 9.00 0.57
N GLY A 39 -2.96 10.00 0.49
CA GLY A 39 -3.31 11.30 -0.07
C GLY A 39 -3.60 11.24 -1.56
N TYR A 40 -2.86 10.45 -2.31
CA TYR A 40 -3.04 10.28 -3.75
C TYR A 40 -4.42 9.68 -4.09
N VAL A 41 -4.83 8.64 -3.36
CA VAL A 41 -6.13 7.99 -3.58
C VAL A 41 -7.26 8.65 -2.78
N GLU A 42 -6.92 9.61 -1.92
CA GLU A 42 -7.87 10.30 -1.04
C GLU A 42 -8.67 9.34 -0.18
N ARG A 43 -7.97 8.38 0.45
CA ARG A 43 -8.57 7.37 1.31
C ARG A 43 -7.80 7.23 2.61
N ASP A 44 -8.53 7.05 3.69
CA ASP A 44 -7.95 6.70 4.98
C ASP A 44 -7.39 5.27 4.92
N PRO A 45 -6.17 5.00 5.43
CA PRO A 45 -5.62 3.65 5.41
C PRO A 45 -6.49 2.60 6.09
N ASP A 46 -7.15 2.93 7.20
CA ASP A 46 -8.05 1.99 7.89
C ASP A 46 -9.23 1.65 6.98
N LEU A 47 -9.74 2.63 6.25
CA LEU A 47 -10.83 2.42 5.31
C LEU A 47 -10.39 1.56 4.13
N MET A 48 -9.17 1.77 3.62
CA MET A 48 -8.63 0.96 2.52
C MET A 48 -8.63 -0.53 2.88
N VAL A 49 -8.14 -0.86 4.06
CA VAL A 49 -8.11 -2.26 4.51
C VAL A 49 -9.53 -2.79 4.72
N ALA A 50 -10.42 -1.99 5.29
CA ALA A 50 -11.79 -2.42 5.56
C ALA A 50 -12.57 -2.67 4.28
N GLU A 51 -12.37 -1.87 3.23
CA GLU A 51 -13.20 -1.98 2.02
C GLU A 51 -12.78 -3.07 1.05
N ILE A 52 -11.57 -3.63 1.18
CA ILE A 52 -11.13 -4.66 0.24
C ILE A 52 -11.60 -6.06 0.61
N PHE A 53 -12.22 -6.23 1.76
CA PHE A 53 -12.72 -7.53 2.18
C PHE A 53 -14.07 -7.41 2.88
N ASP A 54 -15.03 -8.17 2.40
CA ASP A 54 -16.37 -8.23 2.98
C ASP A 54 -16.42 -9.38 3.98
N GLU A 55 -16.51 -9.07 5.27
CA GLU A 55 -16.54 -10.07 6.34
C GLU A 55 -17.79 -10.96 6.27
N GLU A 56 -18.92 -10.46 5.79
CA GLU A 56 -20.15 -11.22 5.70
C GLU A 56 -20.10 -12.27 4.60
N THR A 57 -19.64 -11.87 3.41
CA THR A 57 -19.57 -12.79 2.26
C THR A 57 -18.23 -13.48 2.15
N ARG A 58 -17.24 -13.05 2.92
CA ARG A 58 -15.85 -13.52 2.89
C ARG A 58 -15.23 -13.38 1.51
N ARG A 59 -15.58 -12.31 0.80
CA ARG A 59 -15.09 -12.03 -0.54
C ARG A 59 -14.28 -10.76 -0.55
N TYR A 60 -13.24 -10.77 -1.37
CA TYR A 60 -12.42 -9.59 -1.62
C TYR A 60 -13.12 -8.64 -2.58
N ARG A 61 -12.85 -7.34 -2.40
CA ARG A 61 -13.32 -6.27 -3.28
C ARG A 61 -12.16 -5.35 -3.60
N ARG A 62 -12.17 -4.75 -4.79
CA ARG A 62 -11.22 -3.69 -5.18
C ARG A 62 -9.74 -4.06 -5.06
N ARG A 63 -9.40 -5.34 -5.03
CA ARG A 63 -7.99 -5.74 -4.96
C ARG A 63 -7.20 -5.22 -6.15
N GLY A 64 -7.77 -5.32 -7.35
CA GLY A 64 -7.16 -4.81 -8.56
C GLY A 64 -7.08 -3.29 -8.60
N PHE A 65 -8.07 -2.62 -8.04
CA PHE A 65 -8.07 -1.16 -7.95
C PHE A 65 -6.82 -0.65 -7.22
N TYR A 66 -6.52 -1.22 -6.05
CA TYR A 66 -5.35 -0.79 -5.27
C TYR A 66 -4.03 -1.21 -5.92
N THR A 67 -3.98 -2.35 -6.58
CA THR A 67 -2.80 -2.77 -7.35
C THR A 67 -2.50 -1.76 -8.46
N ASP A 68 -3.53 -1.38 -9.22
CA ASP A 68 -3.39 -0.42 -10.31
C ASP A 68 -3.02 0.98 -9.79
N LYS A 69 -3.66 1.41 -8.71
CA LYS A 69 -3.37 2.73 -8.11
C LYS A 69 -1.97 2.81 -7.54
N ALA A 70 -1.47 1.72 -6.93
CA ALA A 70 -0.10 1.69 -6.44
C ALA A 70 0.90 1.87 -7.57
N LYS A 71 0.66 1.24 -8.71
CA LYS A 71 1.51 1.37 -9.90
C LYS A 71 1.47 2.80 -10.45
N GLU A 72 0.27 3.36 -10.62
CA GLU A 72 0.11 4.75 -11.09
C GLU A 72 0.81 5.74 -10.17
N PHE A 73 0.59 5.58 -8.87
CA PHE A 73 1.18 6.45 -7.85
C PHE A 73 2.70 6.40 -7.90
N ALA A 74 3.28 5.20 -7.93
CA ALA A 74 4.73 5.04 -7.98
C ALA A 74 5.34 5.72 -9.20
N ALA A 75 4.64 5.71 -10.33
CA ALA A 75 5.10 6.34 -11.55
C ALA A 75 5.11 7.87 -11.47
N THR A 76 4.46 8.48 -10.47
CA THR A 76 4.49 9.93 -10.27
C THR A 76 5.82 10.43 -9.69
N TYR A 77 6.61 9.53 -9.09
CA TYR A 77 7.90 9.90 -8.55
C TYR A 77 8.93 10.04 -9.67
N ASP A 78 9.70 11.12 -9.63
CA ASP A 78 10.80 11.34 -10.57
C ASP A 78 12.02 10.54 -10.10
N GLU A 79 11.96 9.24 -10.30
CA GLU A 79 12.96 8.28 -9.82
C GLU A 79 13.21 7.22 -10.88
N PRO A 80 14.36 6.53 -10.82
CA PRO A 80 14.61 5.38 -11.69
C PRO A 80 13.55 4.29 -11.51
N ARG A 81 13.37 3.47 -12.53
CA ARG A 81 12.36 2.39 -12.55
C ARG A 81 12.44 1.48 -11.31
N ASN A 82 13.65 1.12 -10.88
CA ASN A 82 13.83 0.26 -9.71
C ASN A 82 13.29 0.91 -8.44
N ALA A 83 13.52 2.20 -8.27
CA ALA A 83 13.02 2.94 -7.11
C ALA A 83 11.49 3.05 -7.15
N GLN A 84 10.91 3.28 -8.33
CA GLN A 84 9.46 3.30 -8.50
C GLN A 84 8.84 1.96 -8.14
N LEU A 85 9.45 0.84 -8.55
CA LEU A 85 8.98 -0.50 -8.20
C LEU A 85 9.02 -0.74 -6.70
N GLN A 86 10.06 -0.27 -6.02
CA GLN A 86 10.14 -0.37 -4.56
C GLN A 86 8.99 0.40 -3.89
N ARG A 87 8.66 1.59 -4.39
CA ARG A 87 7.55 2.36 -3.87
C ARG A 87 6.21 1.66 -4.09
N SER A 88 6.02 1.11 -5.28
CA SER A 88 4.80 0.35 -5.60
C SER A 88 4.61 -0.83 -4.66
N ASN A 89 5.70 -1.54 -4.33
CA ASN A 89 5.66 -2.72 -3.48
C ASN A 89 5.34 -2.43 -2.02
N ILE A 90 5.51 -1.19 -1.57
CA ILE A 90 5.17 -0.78 -0.21
C ILE A 90 3.67 -0.94 0.04
N ILE A 91 2.85 -0.67 -0.98
CA ILE A 91 1.40 -0.69 -0.82
C ILE A 91 0.85 -2.12 -0.59
N PRO A 92 1.19 -3.13 -1.43
CA PRO A 92 0.80 -4.51 -1.11
C PRO A 92 1.31 -4.98 0.24
N ALA A 93 2.54 -4.58 0.62
CA ALA A 93 3.13 -4.96 1.90
C ALA A 93 2.32 -4.41 3.08
N PHE A 94 1.80 -3.19 2.96
CA PHE A 94 0.90 -2.62 3.96
C PHE A 94 -0.35 -3.47 4.15
N PHE A 95 -0.99 -3.88 3.05
CA PHE A 95 -2.17 -4.73 3.12
C PHE A 95 -1.85 -6.10 3.72
N ILE A 96 -0.72 -6.70 3.34
CA ILE A 96 -0.28 -8.00 3.88
C ILE A 96 -0.06 -7.91 5.40
N ALA A 97 0.55 -6.83 5.89
CA ALA A 97 0.75 -6.62 7.32
C ALA A 97 -0.59 -6.55 8.08
N ASN A 98 -1.67 -6.25 7.38
CA ASN A 98 -3.01 -6.20 7.95
C ASN A 98 -3.86 -7.42 7.59
N GLY A 99 -3.23 -8.51 7.16
CA GLY A 99 -3.90 -9.78 6.88
C GLY A 99 -4.70 -9.80 5.58
N ARG A 100 -4.43 -8.88 4.66
CA ARG A 100 -5.12 -8.81 3.37
C ARG A 100 -4.09 -8.87 2.24
N ARG A 101 -4.47 -9.47 1.13
CA ARG A 101 -3.57 -9.62 -0.02
C ARG A 101 -4.21 -9.01 -1.27
N LEU A 102 -3.51 -8.07 -1.90
CA LEU A 102 -3.95 -7.50 -3.17
C LEU A 102 -3.70 -8.47 -4.31
N LEU A 103 -4.37 -8.25 -5.45
CA LEU A 103 -4.06 -8.99 -6.66
C LEU A 103 -2.66 -8.60 -7.14
N PRO A 104 -1.87 -9.58 -7.63
CA PRO A 104 -0.58 -9.26 -8.21
C PRO A 104 -0.75 -8.45 -9.49
N GLU A 105 0.29 -7.70 -9.85
CA GLU A 105 0.32 -6.99 -11.12
C GLU A 105 0.32 -8.01 -12.27
N GLN A 106 -0.56 -7.79 -13.24
CA GLN A 106 -0.69 -8.68 -14.40
C GLN A 106 0.39 -8.34 -15.44
N PRO A 107 1.10 -9.34 -15.99
CA PRO A 107 1.99 -9.09 -17.13
C PRO A 107 1.19 -8.60 -18.34
N ASP A 108 1.82 -7.77 -19.18
CA ASP A 108 1.14 -7.19 -20.34
C ASP A 108 0.54 -8.24 -21.27
N TRP A 109 1.22 -9.39 -21.45
CA TRP A 109 0.73 -10.45 -22.32
C TRP A 109 -0.55 -11.10 -21.81
N MET A 110 -0.81 -11.04 -20.49
CA MET A 110 -2.06 -11.55 -19.93
C MET A 110 -3.22 -10.57 -20.08
N THR A 111 -2.93 -9.28 -20.09
CA THR A 111 -3.98 -8.25 -20.20
C THR A 111 -4.47 -8.04 -21.62
N LYS A 112 -3.73 -8.51 -22.61
CA LYS A 112 -4.07 -8.38 -24.04
C LYS A 112 -4.93 -9.54 -24.55
N ALA A 113 -5.26 -10.47 -23.70
CA ALA A 113 -6.03 -11.65 -24.11
C ALA A 113 -7.50 -11.30 -24.40
#